data_964cc11036783ba88a22f05c72553a1a
#
_entry.id   964cc11036783ba88a22f05c72553a1a
#
_cell.length_a   1.000
_cell.length_b   1.000
_cell.length_c   1.000
_cell.angle_alpha   90.00
_cell.angle_beta   90.00
_cell.angle_gamma   90.00
#
_symmetry.space_group_name_H-M   'P 1'
#
loop_
_entity.id
_entity.type
_entity.pdbx_description
1 polymer ?
#
loop_
_entity_poly.entity_id
_entity_poly.type
_entity_poly.pdbx_seq_one_letter_code
_entity_poly.pdbx_strand_id
1 'polypeptide(L)'
;MDEEKLLKKKKNNIKIYKIYRIFSFDLLFYFTTIYLFLISQKGMSPADVLQFDAFYILFKFIVQIPCTLLIQKFGKRNSLAFANLVGVIHIILIIIAPNYGVLILSQLLCAITFVVRSTCETDMLYDSLEHNEERGHKFAKIDGRANAIYYYAEAISALISGFLYVLNPFIPMILCTVTLFVAFILSLKFEEIHTEKKKMHIKEEIKTLRLGGKAVMRSRRLMCLVLFNALSIGMIKIVQNIRNTELLEVGLPEQYFGIVFAIFALATGISARCQGRIHKRFKNKTLSILSLPTATAMLLSGIVILFDIPVVVSVIIVAVLLMVNSMSKGPFMILIKRYLNNFTNSEKRVRIATVNNMFENAIASALIFGASLILGEINIAYTAIFIGGCFIITYTLLLDYMKTKVGLKPEEYSDREILKND
;
A
#
# COMPACT_ATOMS: atom_id res chain seq x y z
N MET A 1 -28.58 21.91 -17.05
CA MET A 1 -28.17 22.17 -15.65
C MET A 1 -27.36 23.47 -15.71
N ASP A 2 -27.73 24.51 -14.96
CA ASP A 2 -27.06 25.81 -15.04
C ASP A 2 -25.55 25.66 -14.77
N GLU A 3 -24.72 26.24 -15.62
CA GLU A 3 -23.24 26.19 -15.50
C GLU A 3 -22.78 26.68 -14.11
N GLU A 4 -23.47 27.67 -13.56
CA GLU A 4 -23.20 28.21 -12.23
C GLU A 4 -23.40 27.18 -11.12
N LYS A 5 -24.46 26.35 -11.20
CA LYS A 5 -24.71 25.27 -10.25
C LYS A 5 -23.65 24.17 -10.36
N LEU A 6 -23.22 23.84 -11.58
CA LEU A 6 -22.17 22.86 -11.79
C LEU A 6 -20.83 23.35 -11.22
N LEU A 7 -20.50 24.62 -11.45
CA LEU A 7 -19.27 25.22 -10.93
C LEU A 7 -19.28 25.25 -9.39
N LYS A 8 -20.42 25.54 -8.77
CA LYS A 8 -20.58 25.51 -7.31
C LYS A 8 -20.35 24.10 -6.76
N LYS A 9 -20.92 23.06 -7.39
CA LYS A 9 -20.71 21.64 -7.02
C LYS A 9 -19.24 21.25 -7.11
N LYS A 10 -18.56 21.59 -8.22
CA LYS A 10 -17.14 21.34 -8.42
C LYS A 10 -16.28 21.99 -7.33
N LYS A 11 -16.49 23.26 -7.02
CA LYS A 11 -15.79 23.98 -5.95
C LYS A 11 -16.03 23.36 -4.57
N ASN A 12 -17.27 22.96 -4.29
CA ASN A 12 -17.64 22.29 -3.04
C ASN A 12 -16.89 20.95 -2.89
N ASN A 13 -16.91 20.11 -3.92
CA ASN A 13 -16.21 18.83 -3.91
C ASN A 13 -14.71 18.98 -3.64
N ILE A 14 -14.05 19.99 -4.25
CA ILE A 14 -12.62 20.26 -4.00
C ILE A 14 -12.37 20.66 -2.54
N LYS A 15 -13.26 21.45 -1.91
CA LYS A 15 -13.15 21.82 -0.50
C LYS A 15 -13.32 20.60 0.42
N ILE A 16 -14.36 19.80 0.16
CA ILE A 16 -14.64 18.59 0.92
C ILE A 16 -13.48 17.59 0.77
N TYR A 17 -12.96 17.39 -0.45
CA TYR A 17 -11.86 16.46 -0.71
C TYR A 17 -10.64 16.72 0.17
N LYS A 18 -10.24 17.97 0.34
CA LYS A 18 -9.06 18.34 1.14
C LYS A 18 -9.20 17.92 2.62
N ILE A 19 -10.40 18.05 3.17
CA ILE A 19 -10.68 17.65 4.56
C ILE A 19 -10.92 16.16 4.66
N TYR A 20 -11.71 15.61 3.74
CA TYR A 20 -12.05 14.20 3.66
C TYR A 20 -10.79 13.33 3.58
N ARG A 21 -9.82 13.73 2.76
CA ARG A 21 -8.59 12.98 2.53
C ARG A 21 -7.74 12.77 3.79
N ILE A 22 -7.85 13.66 4.78
CA ILE A 22 -7.18 13.51 6.07
C ILE A 22 -7.65 12.24 6.80
N PHE A 23 -8.94 11.93 6.68
CA PHE A 23 -9.58 10.81 7.38
C PHE A 23 -9.71 9.54 6.52
N SER A 24 -9.50 9.66 5.20
CA SER A 24 -9.78 8.61 4.24
C SER A 24 -8.55 8.02 3.55
N PHE A 25 -7.38 8.68 3.60
CA PHE A 25 -6.20 8.18 2.89
C PHE A 25 -5.80 6.79 3.35
N ASP A 26 -5.71 6.61 4.66
CA ASP A 26 -5.46 5.32 5.31
C ASP A 26 -6.13 5.31 6.71
N LEU A 27 -5.79 4.36 7.57
CA LEU A 27 -6.39 4.17 8.89
C LEU A 27 -5.56 4.85 9.98
N LEU A 28 -6.01 6.02 10.46
CA LEU A 28 -5.37 6.70 11.60
C LEU A 28 -5.54 5.86 12.88
N PHE A 29 -4.57 5.88 13.77
CA PHE A 29 -4.49 5.13 15.03
C PHE A 29 -4.42 3.60 14.88
N TYR A 30 -4.51 3.04 13.67
CA TYR A 30 -4.61 1.61 13.43
C TYR A 30 -3.24 0.92 13.34
N PHE A 31 -2.39 1.34 12.42
CA PHE A 31 -1.18 0.59 12.04
C PHE A 31 -0.14 0.44 13.15
N THR A 32 -0.11 1.35 14.11
CA THR A 32 0.82 1.29 15.24
C THR A 32 0.42 0.22 16.25
N THR A 33 -0.88 -0.04 16.40
CA THR A 33 -1.41 -0.81 17.53
C THR A 33 -2.17 -2.06 17.14
N ILE A 34 -2.58 -2.20 15.87
CA ILE A 34 -3.37 -3.38 15.43
C ILE A 34 -2.66 -4.70 15.69
N TYR A 35 -1.36 -4.77 15.42
CA TYR A 35 -0.58 -5.98 15.67
C TYR A 35 -0.62 -6.37 17.15
N LEU A 36 -0.33 -5.41 18.03
CA LEU A 36 -0.38 -5.60 19.49
C LEU A 36 -1.80 -6.01 19.94
N PHE A 37 -2.83 -5.36 19.39
CA PHE A 37 -4.22 -5.66 19.70
C PHE A 37 -4.62 -7.09 19.31
N LEU A 38 -4.22 -7.55 18.13
CA LEU A 38 -4.53 -8.91 17.66
C LEU A 38 -3.84 -9.97 18.52
N ILE A 39 -2.62 -9.76 18.92
CA ILE A 39 -1.89 -10.68 19.79
C ILE A 39 -2.47 -10.66 21.21
N SER A 40 -2.57 -9.50 21.85
CA SER A 40 -2.92 -9.39 23.26
C SER A 40 -4.41 -9.58 23.54
N GLN A 41 -5.29 -9.07 22.67
CA GLN A 41 -6.75 -9.08 22.90
C GLN A 41 -7.47 -10.18 22.12
N LYS A 42 -6.89 -10.70 21.04
CA LYS A 42 -7.49 -11.75 20.22
C LYS A 42 -6.75 -13.08 20.31
N GLY A 43 -5.64 -13.13 21.03
CA GLY A 43 -4.85 -14.35 21.23
C GLY A 43 -4.25 -14.93 19.94
N MET A 44 -4.05 -14.09 18.93
CA MET A 44 -3.46 -14.53 17.67
C MET A 44 -1.96 -14.73 17.81
N SER A 45 -1.43 -15.75 17.15
CA SER A 45 0.02 -15.88 16.98
C SER A 45 0.55 -14.87 15.96
N PRO A 46 1.85 -14.56 15.96
CA PRO A 46 2.46 -13.74 14.91
C PRO A 46 2.21 -14.27 13.49
N ALA A 47 2.15 -15.59 13.33
CA ALA A 47 1.82 -16.22 12.05
C ALA A 47 0.37 -15.94 11.63
N ASP A 48 -0.58 -16.00 12.57
CA ASP A 48 -1.99 -15.70 12.30
C ASP A 48 -2.18 -14.23 11.87
N VAL A 49 -1.43 -13.29 12.50
CA VAL A 49 -1.48 -11.88 12.10
C VAL A 49 -0.94 -11.70 10.69
N LEU A 50 0.09 -12.43 10.32
CA LEU A 50 0.61 -12.40 8.95
C LEU A 50 -0.42 -12.96 7.94
N GLN A 51 -1.11 -14.06 8.30
CA GLN A 51 -2.22 -14.59 7.48
C GLN A 51 -3.38 -13.61 7.35
N PHE A 52 -3.73 -12.95 8.44
CA PHE A 52 -4.77 -11.92 8.47
C PHE A 52 -4.50 -10.82 7.42
N ASP A 53 -3.27 -10.34 7.31
CA ASP A 53 -2.88 -9.38 6.28
C ASP A 53 -2.80 -9.99 4.88
N ALA A 54 -2.40 -11.25 4.76
CA ALA A 54 -2.42 -11.97 3.47
C ALA A 54 -3.83 -12.08 2.92
N PHE A 55 -4.84 -12.37 3.77
CA PHE A 55 -6.25 -12.38 3.38
C PHE A 55 -6.75 -11.02 2.90
N TYR A 56 -6.37 -9.93 3.57
CA TYR A 56 -6.71 -8.58 3.10
C TYR A 56 -6.23 -8.33 1.66
N ILE A 57 -4.98 -8.67 1.36
CA ILE A 57 -4.40 -8.47 0.04
C ILE A 57 -5.04 -9.40 -1.00
N LEU A 58 -5.32 -10.65 -0.63
CA LEU A 58 -6.03 -11.60 -1.47
C LEU A 58 -7.45 -11.10 -1.80
N PHE A 59 -8.17 -10.63 -0.79
CA PHE A 59 -9.51 -10.08 -1.01
C PHE A 59 -9.49 -8.83 -1.88
N LYS A 60 -8.49 -7.96 -1.78
CA LYS A 60 -8.34 -6.83 -2.73
C LYS A 60 -8.25 -7.30 -4.18
N PHE A 61 -7.54 -8.40 -4.44
CA PHE A 61 -7.49 -9.00 -5.76
C PHE A 61 -8.87 -9.51 -6.20
N ILE A 62 -9.57 -10.24 -5.33
CA ILE A 62 -10.87 -10.87 -5.64
C ILE A 62 -11.97 -9.81 -5.84
N VAL A 63 -12.06 -8.79 -4.97
CA VAL A 63 -13.14 -7.80 -5.01
C VAL A 63 -12.91 -6.68 -6.03
N GLN A 64 -11.77 -6.63 -6.70
CA GLN A 64 -11.44 -5.56 -7.66
C GLN A 64 -12.53 -5.38 -8.73
N ILE A 65 -12.93 -6.48 -9.38
CA ILE A 65 -13.96 -6.46 -10.44
C ILE A 65 -15.35 -6.17 -9.85
N PRO A 66 -15.85 -6.89 -8.83
CA PRO A 66 -17.13 -6.57 -8.19
C PRO A 66 -17.27 -5.11 -7.74
N CYS A 67 -16.22 -4.54 -7.13
CA CYS A 67 -16.24 -3.15 -6.70
C CYS A 67 -16.33 -2.16 -7.86
N THR A 68 -15.63 -2.42 -8.98
CA THR A 68 -15.74 -1.59 -10.19
C THR A 68 -17.18 -1.57 -10.72
N LEU A 69 -17.86 -2.71 -10.75
CA LEU A 69 -19.27 -2.80 -11.15
C LEU A 69 -20.22 -2.11 -10.19
N LEU A 70 -19.95 -2.21 -8.88
CA LEU A 70 -20.70 -1.49 -7.86
C LEU A 70 -20.62 0.03 -8.09
N ILE A 71 -19.42 0.55 -8.36
CA ILE A 71 -19.22 1.97 -8.65
C ILE A 71 -19.99 2.41 -9.91
N GLN A 72 -19.97 1.59 -10.95
CA GLN A 72 -20.69 1.89 -12.19
C GLN A 72 -22.21 1.89 -11.98
N LYS A 73 -22.74 0.98 -11.15
CA LYS A 73 -24.18 0.85 -10.89
C LYS A 73 -24.71 1.97 -10.01
N PHE A 74 -24.03 2.27 -8.90
CA PHE A 74 -24.53 3.19 -7.86
C PHE A 74 -23.98 4.61 -7.98
N GLY A 75 -22.97 4.84 -8.82
CA GLY A 75 -22.25 6.09 -8.95
C GLY A 75 -21.14 6.24 -7.91
N LYS A 76 -20.25 7.21 -8.15
CA LYS A 76 -19.02 7.39 -7.35
C LYS A 76 -19.32 7.83 -5.91
N ARG A 77 -20.24 8.80 -5.74
CA ARG A 77 -20.62 9.33 -4.42
C ARG A 77 -21.21 8.25 -3.52
N ASN A 78 -22.24 7.53 -4.01
CA ASN A 78 -22.93 6.54 -3.20
C ASN A 78 -22.02 5.34 -2.88
N SER A 79 -21.21 4.91 -3.85
CA SER A 79 -20.22 3.86 -3.63
C SER A 79 -19.15 4.27 -2.62
N LEU A 80 -18.72 5.54 -2.64
CA LEU A 80 -17.76 6.06 -1.67
C LEU A 80 -18.34 6.11 -0.26
N ALA A 81 -19.59 6.56 -0.10
CA ALA A 81 -20.29 6.56 1.17
C ALA A 81 -20.49 5.14 1.71
N PHE A 82 -20.92 4.21 0.84
CA PHE A 82 -21.03 2.79 1.19
C PHE A 82 -19.69 2.23 1.67
N ALA A 83 -18.60 2.48 0.93
CA ALA A 83 -17.28 1.98 1.28
C ALA A 83 -16.78 2.52 2.64
N ASN A 84 -17.02 3.80 2.94
CA ASN A 84 -16.64 4.36 4.24
C ASN A 84 -17.46 3.76 5.39
N LEU A 85 -18.76 3.50 5.19
CA LEU A 85 -19.60 2.81 6.17
C LEU A 85 -19.11 1.37 6.40
N VAL A 86 -18.78 0.65 5.33
CA VAL A 86 -18.18 -0.70 5.41
C VAL A 86 -16.86 -0.67 6.17
N GLY A 87 -16.05 0.39 6.00
CA GLY A 87 -14.83 0.61 6.77
C GLY A 87 -15.05 0.79 8.26
N VAL A 88 -16.11 1.49 8.67
CA VAL A 88 -16.52 1.59 10.08
C VAL A 88 -16.89 0.22 10.62
N ILE A 89 -17.71 -0.55 9.88
CA ILE A 89 -18.10 -1.90 10.27
C ILE A 89 -16.89 -2.84 10.38
N HIS A 90 -15.90 -2.70 9.48
CA HIS A 90 -14.65 -3.46 9.53
C HIS A 90 -13.96 -3.34 10.89
N ILE A 91 -13.71 -2.12 11.39
CA ILE A 91 -13.04 -1.92 12.68
C ILE A 91 -13.91 -2.40 13.84
N ILE A 92 -15.22 -2.15 13.81
CA ILE A 92 -16.13 -2.66 14.82
C ILE A 92 -16.06 -4.19 14.87
N LEU A 93 -16.05 -4.87 13.73
CA LEU A 93 -15.92 -6.33 13.70
C LEU A 93 -14.59 -6.80 14.30
N ILE A 94 -13.47 -6.10 14.08
CA ILE A 94 -12.21 -6.44 14.75
C ILE A 94 -12.35 -6.33 16.27
N ILE A 95 -12.98 -5.27 16.77
CA ILE A 95 -13.16 -5.05 18.21
C ILE A 95 -13.97 -6.17 18.85
N ILE A 96 -15.11 -6.53 18.24
CA ILE A 96 -16.05 -7.51 18.81
C ILE A 96 -15.81 -8.96 18.38
N ALA A 97 -14.87 -9.22 17.45
CA ALA A 97 -14.65 -10.55 16.88
C ALA A 97 -14.44 -11.62 17.95
N PRO A 98 -15.29 -12.65 18.00
CA PRO A 98 -15.16 -13.75 18.95
C PRO A 98 -14.21 -14.86 18.47
N ASN A 99 -13.91 -14.90 17.18
CA ASN A 99 -13.10 -15.94 16.56
C ASN A 99 -12.39 -15.44 15.28
N TYR A 100 -11.44 -16.25 14.80
CA TYR A 100 -10.63 -15.95 13.64
C TYR A 100 -11.45 -15.77 12.35
N GLY A 101 -12.55 -16.51 12.16
CA GLY A 101 -13.42 -16.40 10.99
C GLY A 101 -14.04 -15.01 10.85
N VAL A 102 -14.48 -14.39 11.95
CA VAL A 102 -15.00 -13.01 11.95
C VAL A 102 -13.89 -11.99 11.66
N LEU A 103 -12.67 -12.24 12.13
CA LEU A 103 -11.50 -11.41 11.77
C LEU A 103 -11.21 -11.48 10.26
N ILE A 104 -11.25 -12.67 9.64
CA ILE A 104 -11.10 -12.81 8.18
C ILE A 104 -12.23 -12.07 7.45
N LEU A 105 -13.48 -12.19 7.90
CA LEU A 105 -14.60 -11.43 7.32
C LEU A 105 -14.37 -9.93 7.40
N SER A 106 -13.80 -9.45 8.51
CA SER A 106 -13.44 -8.03 8.62
C SER A 106 -12.45 -7.59 7.54
N GLN A 107 -11.47 -8.45 7.17
CA GLN A 107 -10.51 -8.16 6.09
C GLN A 107 -11.16 -8.09 4.70
N LEU A 108 -12.21 -8.87 4.46
CA LEU A 108 -12.99 -8.72 3.23
C LEU A 108 -13.64 -7.33 3.16
N LEU A 109 -14.22 -6.85 4.27
CA LEU A 109 -14.81 -5.51 4.36
C LEU A 109 -13.74 -4.42 4.19
N CYS A 110 -12.57 -4.60 4.79
CA CYS A 110 -11.42 -3.72 4.60
C CYS A 110 -11.02 -3.62 3.12
N ALA A 111 -10.93 -4.76 2.43
CA ALA A 111 -10.58 -4.83 1.02
C ALA A 111 -11.59 -4.07 0.14
N ILE A 112 -12.90 -4.27 0.38
CA ILE A 112 -13.98 -3.54 -0.32
C ILE A 112 -13.82 -2.04 -0.09
N THR A 113 -13.62 -1.62 1.16
CA THR A 113 -13.41 -0.22 1.53
C THR A 113 -12.28 0.41 0.73
N PHE A 114 -11.09 -0.18 0.74
CA PHE A 114 -9.92 0.40 0.10
C PHE A 114 -9.98 0.35 -1.43
N VAL A 115 -10.55 -0.69 -2.03
CA VAL A 115 -10.69 -0.79 -3.50
C VAL A 115 -11.66 0.27 -4.02
N VAL A 116 -12.82 0.44 -3.38
CA VAL A 116 -13.80 1.46 -3.80
C VAL A 116 -13.27 2.87 -3.56
N ARG A 117 -12.68 3.12 -2.37
CA ARG A 117 -12.11 4.44 -2.03
C ARG A 117 -11.01 4.85 -3.00
N SER A 118 -10.04 3.99 -3.27
CA SER A 118 -8.92 4.31 -4.16
C SER A 118 -9.35 4.69 -5.58
N THR A 119 -10.48 4.17 -6.04
CA THR A 119 -11.05 4.50 -7.35
C THR A 119 -11.90 5.78 -7.27
N CYS A 120 -12.87 5.84 -6.35
CA CYS A 120 -13.84 6.93 -6.31
C CYS A 120 -13.23 8.26 -5.87
N GLU A 121 -12.31 8.26 -4.90
CA GLU A 121 -11.73 9.49 -4.36
C GLU A 121 -10.97 10.28 -5.41
N THR A 122 -10.06 9.62 -6.11
CA THR A 122 -9.26 10.25 -7.16
C THR A 122 -10.11 10.70 -8.34
N ASP A 123 -11.07 9.89 -8.74
CA ASP A 123 -11.97 10.21 -9.84
C ASP A 123 -12.89 11.40 -9.52
N MET A 124 -13.44 11.47 -8.29
CA MET A 124 -14.28 12.59 -7.88
C MET A 124 -13.52 13.91 -7.84
N LEU A 125 -12.25 13.89 -7.38
CA LEU A 125 -11.42 15.08 -7.47
C LEU A 125 -11.17 15.45 -8.93
N TYR A 126 -10.80 14.47 -9.77
CA TYR A 126 -10.47 14.71 -11.18
C TYR A 126 -11.67 15.27 -11.95
N ASP A 127 -12.89 14.74 -11.73
CA ASP A 127 -14.13 15.22 -12.36
C ASP A 127 -14.52 16.63 -11.89
N SER A 128 -14.09 17.01 -10.68
CA SER A 128 -14.36 18.35 -10.12
C SER A 128 -13.43 19.43 -10.67
N LEU A 129 -12.38 19.07 -11.40
CA LEU A 129 -11.48 20.02 -12.03
C LEU A 129 -11.94 20.40 -13.44
N GLU A 130 -11.59 21.61 -13.86
CA GLU A 130 -11.84 22.08 -15.22
C GLU A 130 -11.11 21.26 -16.27
N HIS A 131 -11.75 21.05 -17.43
CA HIS A 131 -11.18 20.35 -18.58
C HIS A 131 -10.24 21.26 -19.34
N ASN A 132 -9.02 21.46 -18.85
CA ASN A 132 -7.96 22.22 -19.51
C ASN A 132 -6.62 21.46 -19.41
N GLU A 133 -5.61 21.94 -20.13
CA GLU A 133 -4.26 21.33 -20.16
C GLU A 133 -3.61 21.27 -18.76
N GLU A 134 -3.97 22.19 -17.86
CA GLU A 134 -3.46 22.23 -16.48
C GLU A 134 -4.16 21.27 -15.52
N ARG A 135 -5.20 20.53 -15.95
CA ARG A 135 -6.00 19.66 -15.08
C ARG A 135 -5.15 18.67 -14.28
N GLY A 136 -4.20 18.01 -14.96
CA GLY A 136 -3.29 17.06 -14.33
C GLY A 136 -2.39 17.73 -13.29
N HIS A 137 -1.90 18.92 -13.54
CA HIS A 137 -1.07 19.68 -12.61
C HIS A 137 -1.88 20.15 -11.39
N LYS A 138 -3.09 20.67 -11.60
CA LYS A 138 -4.01 21.06 -10.53
C LYS A 138 -4.40 19.87 -9.66
N PHE A 139 -4.70 18.72 -10.27
CA PHE A 139 -4.95 17.47 -9.56
C PHE A 139 -3.77 17.10 -8.65
N ALA A 140 -2.57 16.97 -9.21
CA ALA A 140 -1.37 16.59 -8.46
C ALA A 140 -1.07 17.57 -7.30
N LYS A 141 -1.31 18.86 -7.49
CA LYS A 141 -1.12 19.89 -6.46
C LYS A 141 -2.11 19.76 -5.31
N ILE A 142 -3.39 19.50 -5.60
CA ILE A 142 -4.45 19.37 -4.57
C ILE A 142 -4.29 18.07 -3.83
N ASP A 143 -4.17 16.94 -4.54
CA ASP A 143 -4.02 15.62 -3.96
C ASP A 143 -2.72 15.52 -3.14
N GLY A 144 -1.61 16.01 -3.68
CA GLY A 144 -0.33 16.02 -2.98
C GLY A 144 -0.36 16.82 -1.67
N ARG A 145 -1.05 17.97 -1.63
CA ARG A 145 -1.23 18.76 -0.39
C ARG A 145 -2.11 18.04 0.61
N ALA A 146 -3.21 17.44 0.17
CA ALA A 146 -4.12 16.71 1.03
C ALA A 146 -3.42 15.48 1.64
N ASN A 147 -2.65 14.75 0.83
CA ASN A 147 -1.86 13.61 1.29
C ASN A 147 -0.76 14.03 2.30
N ALA A 148 -0.12 15.19 2.08
CA ALA A 148 0.87 15.71 3.04
C ALA A 148 0.26 15.98 4.42
N ILE A 149 -0.95 16.57 4.46
CA ILE A 149 -1.67 16.82 5.73
C ILE A 149 -2.02 15.48 6.41
N TYR A 150 -2.47 14.49 5.64
CA TYR A 150 -2.70 13.15 6.17
C TYR A 150 -1.44 12.57 6.84
N TYR A 151 -0.27 12.64 6.19
CA TYR A 151 0.97 12.12 6.78
C TYR A 151 1.37 12.81 8.08
N TYR A 152 1.07 14.09 8.24
CA TYR A 152 1.24 14.76 9.55
C TYR A 152 0.26 14.21 10.59
N ALA A 153 -1.01 14.03 10.22
CA ALA A 153 -2.00 13.45 11.11
C ALA A 153 -1.66 11.99 11.49
N GLU A 154 -1.15 11.20 10.54
CA GLU A 154 -0.67 9.83 10.78
C GLU A 154 0.51 9.81 11.75
N ALA A 155 1.50 10.69 11.58
CA ALA A 155 2.64 10.77 12.49
C ALA A 155 2.21 11.13 13.93
N ILE A 156 1.29 12.08 14.07
CA ILE A 156 0.73 12.46 15.38
C ILE A 156 -0.08 11.29 15.96
N SER A 157 -0.95 10.67 15.18
CA SER A 157 -1.75 9.53 15.65
C SER A 157 -0.88 8.34 16.05
N ALA A 158 0.20 8.07 15.31
CA ALA A 158 1.15 7.00 15.63
C ALA A 158 1.86 7.26 16.98
N LEU A 159 2.35 8.47 17.18
CA LEU A 159 2.99 8.86 18.44
C LEU A 159 2.05 8.68 19.65
N ILE A 160 0.82 9.13 19.51
CA ILE A 160 -0.17 9.08 20.60
C ILE A 160 -0.69 7.66 20.81
N SER A 161 -0.84 6.86 19.74
CA SER A 161 -1.42 5.52 19.80
C SER A 161 -0.68 4.57 20.73
N GLY A 162 0.65 4.63 20.78
CA GLY A 162 1.44 3.77 21.67
C GLY A 162 1.10 4.03 23.15
N PHE A 163 0.99 5.28 23.56
CA PHE A 163 0.62 5.67 24.93
C PHE A 163 -0.84 5.35 25.25
N LEU A 164 -1.75 5.62 24.30
CA LEU A 164 -3.17 5.29 24.45
C LEU A 164 -3.41 3.78 24.58
N TYR A 165 -2.62 2.98 23.86
CA TYR A 165 -2.70 1.52 23.91
C TYR A 165 -2.37 0.98 25.30
N VAL A 166 -1.33 1.50 25.95
CA VAL A 166 -0.95 1.11 27.33
C VAL A 166 -2.04 1.51 28.34
N LEU A 167 -2.75 2.63 28.13
CA LEU A 167 -3.89 3.01 28.97
C LEU A 167 -5.06 2.04 28.80
N ASN A 168 -5.44 1.76 27.56
CA ASN A 168 -6.44 0.77 27.21
C ASN A 168 -6.28 0.38 25.72
N PRO A 169 -6.07 -0.91 25.40
CA PRO A 169 -5.87 -1.40 24.04
C PRO A 169 -7.02 -1.09 23.06
N PHE A 170 -8.22 -0.84 23.56
CA PHE A 170 -9.39 -0.54 22.74
C PHE A 170 -9.44 0.93 22.30
N ILE A 171 -8.79 1.86 23.01
CA ILE A 171 -8.87 3.30 22.70
C ILE A 171 -8.40 3.61 21.27
N PRO A 172 -7.23 3.13 20.79
CA PRO A 172 -6.80 3.38 19.41
C PRO A 172 -7.79 2.85 18.37
N MET A 173 -8.39 1.67 18.61
CA MET A 173 -9.39 1.08 17.70
C MET A 173 -10.69 1.91 17.67
N ILE A 174 -11.15 2.40 18.82
CA ILE A 174 -12.31 3.30 18.91
C ILE A 174 -12.04 4.61 18.18
N LEU A 175 -10.86 5.23 18.38
CA LEU A 175 -10.48 6.44 17.66
C LEU A 175 -10.38 6.22 16.16
N CYS A 176 -9.87 5.08 15.71
CA CYS A 176 -9.90 4.69 14.30
C CYS A 176 -11.34 4.62 13.77
N THR A 177 -12.25 4.00 14.52
CA THR A 177 -13.69 3.94 14.16
C THR A 177 -14.29 5.32 14.04
N VAL A 178 -13.98 6.23 14.97
CA VAL A 178 -14.46 7.64 14.94
C VAL A 178 -13.92 8.36 13.70
N THR A 179 -12.63 8.22 13.37
CA THR A 179 -12.05 8.87 12.18
C THR A 179 -12.68 8.36 10.89
N LEU A 180 -12.95 7.07 10.77
CA LEU A 180 -13.67 6.49 9.64
C LEU A 180 -15.13 6.94 9.57
N PHE A 181 -15.79 7.11 10.71
CA PHE A 181 -17.15 7.64 10.78
C PHE A 181 -17.20 9.11 10.31
N VAL A 182 -16.19 9.90 10.67
CA VAL A 182 -16.05 11.27 10.13
C VAL A 182 -15.86 11.23 8.61
N ALA A 183 -15.05 10.31 8.08
CA ALA A 183 -14.89 10.12 6.65
C ALA A 183 -16.20 9.72 5.97
N PHE A 184 -17.02 8.86 6.61
CA PHE A 184 -18.34 8.51 6.12
C PHE A 184 -19.27 9.74 6.03
N ILE A 185 -19.38 10.54 7.09
CA ILE A 185 -20.19 11.77 7.10
C ILE A 185 -19.72 12.75 6.02
N LEU A 186 -18.42 12.93 5.87
CA LEU A 186 -17.86 13.81 4.84
C LEU A 186 -18.15 13.28 3.43
N SER A 187 -18.14 11.96 3.23
CA SER A 187 -18.44 11.35 1.93
C SER A 187 -19.88 11.60 1.48
N LEU A 188 -20.84 11.73 2.40
CA LEU A 188 -22.23 12.08 2.10
C LEU A 188 -22.40 13.52 1.57
N LYS A 189 -21.44 14.40 1.87
CA LYS A 189 -21.46 15.80 1.42
C LYS A 189 -20.93 16.01 0.00
N PHE A 190 -20.29 15.01 -0.59
CA PHE A 190 -19.90 15.09 -2.01
C PHE A 190 -21.13 15.15 -2.90
N GLU A 191 -20.97 15.82 -4.03
CA GLU A 191 -22.01 15.91 -5.05
C GLU A 191 -21.55 15.17 -6.31
N GLU A 192 -22.45 14.32 -6.84
CA GLU A 192 -22.19 13.60 -8.09
C GLU A 192 -22.09 14.60 -9.25
N ILE A 193 -20.96 14.56 -9.97
CA ILE A 193 -20.79 15.30 -11.20
C ILE A 193 -21.07 14.33 -12.33
N HIS A 194 -22.13 14.56 -13.07
CA HIS A 194 -22.54 13.70 -14.17
C HIS A 194 -21.48 13.71 -15.28
N THR A 195 -20.65 12.70 -15.29
CA THR A 195 -19.87 12.30 -16.46
C THR A 195 -20.66 11.22 -17.19
N GLU A 196 -20.64 11.22 -18.53
CA GLU A 196 -21.32 10.18 -19.32
C GLU A 196 -20.99 8.79 -18.80
N LYS A 197 -22.01 8.08 -18.33
CA LYS A 197 -21.86 6.72 -17.81
C LYS A 197 -21.58 5.79 -18.96
N LYS A 198 -20.32 5.46 -19.21
CA LYS A 198 -19.99 4.28 -20.02
C LYS A 198 -20.46 3.05 -19.25
N LYS A 199 -21.57 2.45 -19.68
CA LYS A 199 -21.98 1.13 -19.19
C LYS A 199 -20.96 0.10 -19.69
N MET A 200 -19.95 -0.18 -18.86
CA MET A 200 -19.06 -1.31 -19.15
C MET A 200 -19.69 -2.59 -18.61
N HIS A 201 -19.79 -3.62 -19.46
CA HIS A 201 -20.25 -4.94 -19.05
C HIS A 201 -19.08 -5.75 -18.44
N ILE A 202 -19.38 -6.65 -17.51
CA ILE A 202 -18.38 -7.56 -16.89
C ILE A 202 -17.48 -8.20 -17.96
N LYS A 203 -18.05 -8.61 -19.08
CA LYS A 203 -17.31 -9.21 -20.20
C LYS A 203 -16.26 -8.26 -20.80
N GLU A 204 -16.53 -6.96 -20.83
CA GLU A 204 -15.61 -5.94 -21.35
C GLU A 204 -14.46 -5.69 -20.37
N GLU A 205 -14.74 -5.66 -19.06
CA GLU A 205 -13.70 -5.57 -18.04
C GLU A 205 -12.76 -6.78 -18.08
N ILE A 206 -13.30 -7.99 -18.10
CA ILE A 206 -12.52 -9.22 -18.21
C ILE A 206 -11.73 -9.23 -19.52
N LYS A 207 -12.33 -8.80 -20.64
CA LYS A 207 -11.64 -8.67 -21.93
C LYS A 207 -10.49 -7.67 -21.84
N THR A 208 -10.70 -6.54 -21.18
CA THR A 208 -9.68 -5.50 -20.97
C THR A 208 -8.52 -6.02 -20.13
N LEU A 209 -8.81 -6.75 -19.05
CA LEU A 209 -7.79 -7.39 -18.20
C LEU A 209 -7.03 -8.49 -18.99
N ARG A 210 -7.73 -9.32 -19.75
CA ARG A 210 -7.09 -10.34 -20.60
C ARG A 210 -6.16 -9.72 -21.65
N LEU A 211 -6.58 -8.63 -22.30
CA LEU A 211 -5.75 -7.91 -23.26
C LEU A 211 -4.52 -7.26 -22.59
N GLY A 212 -4.69 -6.68 -21.40
CA GLY A 212 -3.59 -6.15 -20.61
C GLY A 212 -2.61 -7.24 -20.17
N GLY A 213 -3.10 -8.37 -19.66
CA GLY A 213 -2.30 -9.54 -19.31
C GLY A 213 -1.51 -10.09 -20.51
N LYS A 214 -2.17 -10.23 -21.66
CA LYS A 214 -1.50 -10.68 -22.90
C LYS A 214 -0.42 -9.69 -23.34
N ALA A 215 -0.63 -8.38 -23.18
CA ALA A 215 0.37 -7.37 -23.49
C ALA A 215 1.60 -7.47 -22.55
N VAL A 216 1.38 -7.69 -21.26
CA VAL A 216 2.47 -7.92 -20.28
C VAL A 216 3.25 -9.18 -20.62
N MET A 217 2.56 -10.30 -20.90
CA MET A 217 3.21 -11.58 -21.22
C MET A 217 3.97 -11.56 -22.54
N ARG A 218 3.56 -10.71 -23.49
CA ARG A 218 4.19 -10.61 -24.81
C ARG A 218 5.50 -9.83 -24.79
N SER A 219 5.64 -8.88 -23.87
CA SER A 219 6.85 -8.09 -23.71
C SER A 219 7.70 -8.62 -22.56
N ARG A 220 8.85 -9.22 -22.84
CA ARG A 220 9.78 -9.74 -21.81
C ARG A 220 10.20 -8.63 -20.82
N ARG A 221 10.42 -7.41 -21.33
CA ARG A 221 10.80 -6.24 -20.50
C ARG A 221 9.70 -5.89 -19.49
N LEU A 222 8.48 -5.78 -19.98
CA LEU A 222 7.34 -5.41 -19.14
C LEU A 222 7.01 -6.52 -18.13
N MET A 223 7.08 -7.80 -18.56
CA MET A 223 6.87 -8.94 -17.66
C MET A 223 7.90 -8.99 -16.53
N CYS A 224 9.19 -8.80 -16.83
CA CYS A 224 10.24 -8.77 -15.80
C CYS A 224 10.01 -7.61 -14.82
N LEU A 225 9.62 -6.43 -15.31
CA LEU A 225 9.38 -5.27 -14.45
C LEU A 225 8.14 -5.46 -13.56
N VAL A 226 7.06 -6.02 -14.08
CA VAL A 226 5.85 -6.38 -13.32
C VAL A 226 6.16 -7.45 -12.26
N LEU A 227 6.93 -8.48 -12.63
CA LEU A 227 7.33 -9.51 -11.68
C LEU A 227 8.25 -8.95 -10.59
N PHE A 228 9.24 -8.14 -10.96
CA PHE A 228 10.12 -7.49 -10.00
C PHE A 228 9.35 -6.57 -9.05
N ASN A 229 8.37 -5.81 -9.58
CA ASN A 229 7.48 -4.99 -8.76
C ASN A 229 6.71 -5.85 -7.76
N ALA A 230 6.04 -6.90 -8.21
CA ALA A 230 5.21 -7.75 -7.37
C ALA A 230 6.02 -8.44 -6.25
N LEU A 231 7.22 -8.94 -6.58
CA LEU A 231 8.15 -9.52 -5.59
C LEU A 231 8.62 -8.48 -4.58
N SER A 232 8.97 -7.28 -5.04
CA SER A 232 9.45 -6.21 -4.15
C SER A 232 8.35 -5.68 -3.23
N ILE A 233 7.13 -5.53 -3.72
CA ILE A 233 5.98 -5.17 -2.88
C ILE A 233 5.69 -6.28 -1.86
N GLY A 234 5.74 -7.55 -2.28
CA GLY A 234 5.61 -8.69 -1.37
C GLY A 234 6.64 -8.63 -0.25
N MET A 235 7.93 -8.41 -0.58
CA MET A 235 9.00 -8.27 0.40
C MET A 235 8.77 -7.10 1.35
N ILE A 236 8.45 -5.91 0.82
CA ILE A 236 8.17 -4.71 1.62
C ILE A 236 7.02 -5.00 2.60
N LYS A 237 5.98 -5.69 2.17
CA LYS A 237 4.84 -6.05 3.01
C LYS A 237 5.21 -7.07 4.08
N ILE A 238 5.99 -8.11 3.74
CA ILE A 238 6.48 -9.09 4.71
C ILE A 238 7.28 -8.38 5.80
N VAL A 239 8.25 -7.53 5.45
CA VAL A 239 9.05 -6.80 6.44
C VAL A 239 8.17 -5.88 7.29
N GLN A 240 7.17 -5.22 6.71
CA GLN A 240 6.24 -4.37 7.45
C GLN A 240 5.41 -5.12 8.49
N ASN A 241 5.08 -6.37 8.23
CA ASN A 241 4.31 -7.21 9.14
C ASN A 241 5.20 -7.88 10.20
N ILE A 242 6.33 -8.43 9.77
CA ILE A 242 7.28 -9.13 10.65
C ILE A 242 7.99 -8.17 11.62
N ARG A 243 8.21 -6.91 11.24
CA ARG A 243 8.91 -5.91 12.07
C ARG A 243 8.33 -5.76 13.48
N ASN A 244 7.01 -5.93 13.64
CA ASN A 244 6.36 -5.84 14.94
C ASN A 244 6.81 -6.99 15.84
N THR A 245 6.86 -8.20 15.27
CA THR A 245 7.33 -9.40 15.96
C THR A 245 8.81 -9.27 16.33
N GLU A 246 9.65 -8.81 15.39
CA GLU A 246 11.08 -8.60 15.64
C GLU A 246 11.34 -7.57 16.75
N LEU A 247 10.58 -6.45 16.75
CA LEU A 247 10.73 -5.41 17.78
C LEU A 247 10.27 -5.89 19.16
N LEU A 248 9.22 -6.72 19.24
CA LEU A 248 8.79 -7.34 20.50
C LEU A 248 9.81 -8.36 20.99
N GLU A 249 10.35 -9.19 20.09
CA GLU A 249 11.32 -10.23 20.41
C GLU A 249 12.62 -9.66 21.00
N VAL A 250 13.08 -8.52 20.49
CA VAL A 250 14.25 -7.82 21.06
C VAL A 250 13.91 -7.00 22.31
N GLY A 251 12.66 -7.03 22.79
CA GLY A 251 12.24 -6.43 24.05
C GLY A 251 11.89 -4.94 23.95
N LEU A 252 11.44 -4.43 22.80
CA LEU A 252 10.91 -3.06 22.69
C LEU A 252 9.60 -2.93 23.47
N PRO A 253 9.50 -2.06 24.49
CA PRO A 253 8.25 -1.82 25.21
C PRO A 253 7.16 -1.24 24.30
N GLU A 254 5.91 -1.68 24.47
CA GLU A 254 4.75 -1.35 23.60
C GLU A 254 4.54 0.16 23.44
N GLN A 255 4.78 0.94 24.49
CA GLN A 255 4.64 2.40 24.48
C GLN A 255 5.56 3.11 23.46
N TYR A 256 6.70 2.52 23.12
CA TYR A 256 7.68 3.11 22.20
C TYR A 256 7.44 2.73 20.73
N PHE A 257 6.51 1.80 20.46
CA PHE A 257 6.14 1.47 19.08
C PHE A 257 5.74 2.70 18.27
N GLY A 258 4.93 3.60 18.86
CA GLY A 258 4.52 4.84 18.22
C GLY A 258 5.70 5.71 17.78
N ILE A 259 6.74 5.83 18.62
CA ILE A 259 7.95 6.62 18.31
C ILE A 259 8.73 5.97 17.15
N VAL A 260 8.97 4.66 17.23
CA VAL A 260 9.71 3.93 16.19
C VAL A 260 8.98 4.01 14.84
N PHE A 261 7.66 3.85 14.85
CA PHE A 261 6.84 3.95 13.62
C PHE A 261 6.81 5.37 13.05
N ALA A 262 6.77 6.40 13.89
CA ALA A 262 6.88 7.79 13.44
C ALA A 262 8.24 8.04 12.75
N ILE A 263 9.34 7.51 13.31
CA ILE A 263 10.67 7.58 12.70
C ILE A 263 10.68 6.87 11.33
N PHE A 264 10.08 5.67 11.22
CA PHE A 264 9.96 4.95 9.95
C PHE A 264 9.16 5.72 8.91
N ALA A 265 8.07 6.36 9.30
CA ALA A 265 7.25 7.19 8.42
C ALA A 265 8.03 8.41 7.91
N LEU A 266 8.76 9.10 8.80
CA LEU A 266 9.63 10.22 8.43
C LEU A 266 10.74 9.77 7.46
N ALA A 267 11.40 8.64 7.73
CA ALA A 267 12.42 8.07 6.85
C ALA A 267 11.88 7.76 5.45
N THR A 268 10.67 7.18 5.37
CA THR A 268 9.97 6.94 4.10
C THR A 268 9.68 8.24 3.35
N GLY A 269 9.19 9.26 4.04
CA GLY A 269 8.88 10.56 3.44
C GLY A 269 10.12 11.30 2.91
N ILE A 270 11.21 11.30 3.68
CA ILE A 270 12.48 11.92 3.28
C ILE A 270 13.08 11.20 2.09
N SER A 271 13.14 9.86 2.12
CA SER A 271 13.69 9.05 1.03
C SER A 271 12.87 9.18 -0.25
N ALA A 272 11.55 9.26 -0.16
CA ALA A 272 10.65 9.49 -1.30
C ALA A 272 10.96 10.81 -2.02
N ARG A 273 11.27 11.89 -1.29
CA ARG A 273 11.70 13.17 -1.88
C ARG A 273 13.03 13.06 -2.63
N CYS A 274 13.90 12.14 -2.20
CA CYS A 274 15.20 11.92 -2.80
C CYS A 274 15.18 11.00 -4.04
N GLN A 275 14.02 10.43 -4.43
CA GLN A 275 13.90 9.45 -5.51
C GLN A 275 14.56 9.89 -6.83
N GLY A 276 14.43 11.15 -7.20
CA GLY A 276 15.04 11.69 -8.43
C GLY A 276 16.57 11.77 -8.37
N ARG A 277 17.14 12.07 -7.18
CA ARG A 277 18.59 12.06 -6.94
C ARG A 277 19.13 10.63 -6.97
N ILE A 278 18.40 9.68 -6.35
CA ILE A 278 18.74 8.26 -6.35
C ILE A 278 18.80 7.73 -7.78
N HIS A 279 17.74 7.99 -8.57
CA HIS A 279 17.70 7.57 -9.97
C HIS A 279 18.85 8.18 -10.81
N LYS A 280 19.10 9.48 -10.68
CA LYS A 280 20.20 10.15 -11.41
C LYS A 280 21.57 9.59 -11.05
N ARG A 281 21.80 9.28 -9.76
CA ARG A 281 23.10 8.79 -9.28
C ARG A 281 23.35 7.33 -9.63
N PHE A 282 22.34 6.47 -9.50
CA PHE A 282 22.49 5.01 -9.60
C PHE A 282 22.00 4.44 -10.94
N LYS A 283 21.23 5.22 -11.72
CA LYS A 283 20.78 4.84 -13.07
C LYS A 283 20.24 3.39 -13.11
N ASN A 284 20.84 2.50 -13.89
CA ASN A 284 20.48 1.09 -14.03
C ASN A 284 20.63 0.25 -12.75
N LYS A 285 21.40 0.72 -11.76
CA LYS A 285 21.53 0.05 -10.44
C LYS A 285 20.46 0.47 -9.45
N THR A 286 19.53 1.36 -9.82
CA THR A 286 18.52 1.91 -8.90
C THR A 286 17.66 0.82 -8.27
N LEU A 287 17.20 -0.15 -9.07
CA LEU A 287 16.37 -1.25 -8.55
C LEU A 287 17.16 -2.13 -7.58
N SER A 288 18.41 -2.45 -7.90
CA SER A 288 19.29 -3.25 -7.01
C SER A 288 19.51 -2.57 -5.66
N ILE A 289 19.74 -1.25 -5.66
CA ILE A 289 20.02 -0.47 -4.43
C ILE A 289 18.76 -0.29 -3.58
N LEU A 290 17.60 -0.37 -4.16
CA LEU A 290 16.35 -0.29 -3.39
C LEU A 290 15.85 -1.64 -2.89
N SER A 291 16.20 -2.75 -3.54
CA SER A 291 15.70 -4.10 -3.17
C SER A 291 16.67 -4.93 -2.36
N LEU A 292 17.94 -5.04 -2.78
CA LEU A 292 18.92 -5.88 -2.11
C LEU A 292 19.20 -5.46 -0.65
N PRO A 293 19.38 -4.15 -0.32
CA PRO A 293 19.59 -3.76 1.07
C PRO A 293 18.41 -4.10 1.98
N THR A 294 17.17 -4.07 1.47
CA THR A 294 15.99 -4.48 2.24
C THR A 294 16.05 -5.97 2.61
N ALA A 295 16.37 -6.83 1.65
CA ALA A 295 16.49 -8.27 1.89
C ALA A 295 17.70 -8.59 2.81
N THR A 296 18.81 -7.90 2.62
CA THR A 296 19.99 -8.06 3.47
C THR A 296 19.72 -7.57 4.90
N ALA A 297 19.04 -6.44 5.05
CA ALA A 297 18.69 -5.91 6.37
C ALA A 297 17.77 -6.86 7.14
N MET A 298 16.79 -7.49 6.46
CA MET A 298 15.94 -8.51 7.06
C MET A 298 16.72 -9.74 7.50
N LEU A 299 17.67 -10.22 6.68
CA LEU A 299 18.53 -11.33 7.05
C LEU A 299 19.39 -10.98 8.27
N LEU A 300 19.98 -9.78 8.29
CA LEU A 300 20.79 -9.31 9.40
C LEU A 300 19.98 -9.08 10.68
N SER A 301 18.73 -8.60 10.60
CA SER A 301 17.88 -8.44 11.79
C SER A 301 17.61 -9.79 12.46
N GLY A 302 17.33 -10.83 11.66
CA GLY A 302 17.20 -12.20 12.17
C GLY A 302 18.47 -12.72 12.84
N ILE A 303 19.65 -12.42 12.28
CA ILE A 303 20.93 -12.79 12.90
C ILE A 303 21.10 -12.07 14.25
N VAL A 304 20.82 -10.77 14.31
CA VAL A 304 20.96 -9.97 15.55
C VAL A 304 20.08 -10.53 16.68
N ILE A 305 18.87 -10.99 16.37
CA ILE A 305 17.94 -11.57 17.34
C ILE A 305 18.52 -12.87 17.98
N LEU A 306 19.37 -13.60 17.26
CA LEU A 306 19.99 -14.84 17.78
C LEU A 306 21.14 -14.59 18.76
N PHE A 307 21.70 -13.38 18.81
CA PHE A 307 22.79 -13.06 19.72
C PHE A 307 22.26 -12.51 21.05
N ASP A 308 22.89 -12.90 22.13
CA ASP A 308 22.61 -12.39 23.48
C ASP A 308 23.25 -10.98 23.64
N ILE A 309 22.62 -9.99 23.06
CA ILE A 309 23.04 -8.57 23.06
C ILE A 309 22.17 -7.81 24.07
N PRO A 310 22.70 -6.80 24.79
CA PRO A 310 21.88 -5.96 25.68
C PRO A 310 20.67 -5.38 24.96
N VAL A 311 19.48 -5.50 25.57
CA VAL A 311 18.16 -5.15 24.98
C VAL A 311 18.17 -3.82 24.25
N VAL A 312 18.72 -2.76 24.87
CA VAL A 312 18.75 -1.42 24.27
C VAL A 312 19.54 -1.40 22.95
N VAL A 313 20.67 -2.11 22.92
CA VAL A 313 21.53 -2.18 21.74
C VAL A 313 20.86 -3.00 20.64
N SER A 314 20.27 -4.14 21.00
CA SER A 314 19.53 -5.01 20.09
C SER A 314 18.36 -4.27 19.44
N VAL A 315 17.55 -3.56 20.23
CA VAL A 315 16.44 -2.72 19.74
C VAL A 315 16.92 -1.66 18.75
N ILE A 316 18.01 -0.96 19.06
CA ILE A 316 18.53 0.09 18.17
C ILE A 316 19.01 -0.53 16.85
N ILE A 317 19.77 -1.63 16.88
CA ILE A 317 20.30 -2.28 15.68
C ILE A 317 19.15 -2.78 14.81
N VAL A 318 18.19 -3.52 15.38
CA VAL A 318 17.04 -4.05 14.65
C VAL A 318 16.19 -2.90 14.08
N ALA A 319 15.92 -1.85 14.84
CA ALA A 319 15.20 -0.68 14.35
C ALA A 319 15.91 0.01 13.17
N VAL A 320 17.24 0.14 13.22
CA VAL A 320 18.04 0.71 12.12
C VAL A 320 17.97 -0.18 10.87
N LEU A 321 18.07 -1.50 11.03
CA LEU A 321 17.95 -2.45 9.92
C LEU A 321 16.54 -2.39 9.31
N LEU A 322 15.49 -2.36 10.11
CA LEU A 322 14.11 -2.22 9.64
C LEU A 322 13.83 -0.86 8.98
N MET A 323 14.54 0.20 9.40
CA MET A 323 14.46 1.52 8.78
C MET A 323 14.95 1.48 7.32
N VAL A 324 15.87 0.59 6.94
CA VAL A 324 16.32 0.39 5.55
C VAL A 324 15.13 0.05 4.64
N ASN A 325 14.20 -0.81 5.09
CA ASN A 325 12.98 -1.12 4.34
C ASN A 325 12.12 0.15 4.13
N SER A 326 11.93 0.95 5.18
CA SER A 326 11.16 2.19 5.12
C SER A 326 11.79 3.21 4.16
N MET A 327 13.12 3.34 4.17
CA MET A 327 13.86 4.21 3.24
C MET A 327 13.80 3.71 1.79
N SER A 328 13.72 2.41 1.56
CA SER A 328 13.61 1.82 0.22
C SER A 328 12.21 1.93 -0.35
N LYS A 329 11.16 1.75 0.49
CA LYS A 329 9.75 1.77 0.08
C LYS A 329 9.34 3.05 -0.62
N GLY A 330 9.70 4.22 -0.06
CA GLY A 330 9.28 5.52 -0.60
C GLY A 330 9.73 5.75 -2.05
N PRO A 331 11.03 5.72 -2.35
CA PRO A 331 11.54 5.85 -3.71
C PRO A 331 11.07 4.74 -4.65
N PHE A 332 11.02 3.49 -4.16
CA PHE A 332 10.60 2.34 -4.95
C PHE A 332 9.20 2.51 -5.53
N MET A 333 8.21 2.85 -4.69
CA MET A 333 6.82 3.04 -5.11
C MET A 333 6.63 4.12 -6.18
N ILE A 334 7.48 5.15 -6.17
CA ILE A 334 7.42 6.23 -7.16
C ILE A 334 8.12 5.81 -8.46
N LEU A 335 9.34 5.25 -8.34
CA LEU A 335 10.17 4.93 -9.49
C LEU A 335 9.61 3.76 -10.30
N ILE A 336 9.07 2.73 -9.66
CA ILE A 336 8.47 1.59 -10.35
C ILE A 336 7.26 2.02 -11.20
N LYS A 337 6.41 2.91 -10.68
CA LYS A 337 5.29 3.49 -11.44
C LYS A 337 5.79 4.30 -12.64
N ARG A 338 6.86 5.07 -12.45
CA ARG A 338 7.50 5.81 -13.54
C ARG A 338 8.03 4.87 -14.61
N TYR A 339 8.73 3.80 -14.23
CA TYR A 339 9.28 2.83 -15.19
C TYR A 339 8.16 2.11 -15.95
N LEU A 340 7.14 1.62 -15.26
CA LEU A 340 5.97 1.00 -15.90
C LEU A 340 5.29 1.96 -16.90
N ASN A 341 5.17 3.24 -16.55
CA ASN A 341 4.58 4.25 -17.42
C ASN A 341 5.45 4.56 -18.65
N ASN A 342 6.77 4.48 -18.52
CA ASN A 342 7.69 4.71 -19.64
C ASN A 342 7.62 3.56 -20.66
N PHE A 343 7.31 2.34 -20.23
CA PHE A 343 7.15 1.18 -21.11
C PHE A 343 5.73 1.03 -21.69
N THR A 344 4.83 2.00 -21.48
CA THR A 344 3.43 1.87 -21.91
C THR A 344 2.92 3.09 -22.64
N ASN A 345 2.26 2.88 -23.79
CA ASN A 345 1.56 3.93 -24.51
C ASN A 345 0.33 4.41 -23.72
N SER A 346 -0.10 5.67 -23.93
CA SER A 346 -1.20 6.31 -23.20
C SER A 346 -2.49 5.48 -23.20
N GLU A 347 -2.85 4.84 -24.32
CA GLU A 347 -4.04 3.99 -24.43
C GLU A 347 -3.97 2.68 -23.65
N LYS A 348 -2.77 2.09 -23.53
CA LYS A 348 -2.54 0.83 -22.83
C LYS A 348 -2.22 1.01 -21.35
N ARG A 349 -1.85 2.25 -20.93
CA ARG A 349 -1.35 2.55 -19.59
C ARG A 349 -2.29 2.11 -18.47
N VAL A 350 -3.58 2.47 -18.57
CA VAL A 350 -4.58 2.11 -17.55
C VAL A 350 -4.74 0.60 -17.44
N ARG A 351 -4.82 -0.09 -18.58
CA ARG A 351 -4.96 -1.56 -18.62
C ARG A 351 -3.77 -2.27 -17.99
N ILE A 352 -2.55 -1.83 -18.31
CA ILE A 352 -1.32 -2.40 -17.78
C ILE A 352 -1.16 -2.09 -16.28
N ALA A 353 -1.53 -0.87 -15.84
CA ALA A 353 -1.53 -0.53 -14.43
C ALA A 353 -2.50 -1.41 -13.62
N THR A 354 -3.69 -1.67 -14.14
CA THR A 354 -4.67 -2.57 -13.48
C THR A 354 -4.13 -4.00 -13.39
N VAL A 355 -3.57 -4.52 -14.48
CA VAL A 355 -2.95 -5.85 -14.51
C VAL A 355 -1.76 -5.92 -13.55
N ASN A 356 -0.89 -4.90 -13.54
CA ASN A 356 0.22 -4.83 -12.60
C ASN A 356 -0.27 -4.88 -11.14
N ASN A 357 -1.29 -4.10 -10.78
CA ASN A 357 -1.85 -4.10 -9.42
C ASN A 357 -2.46 -5.46 -9.06
N MET A 358 -3.08 -6.16 -10.01
CA MET A 358 -3.60 -7.51 -9.78
C MET A 358 -2.48 -8.52 -9.55
N PHE A 359 -1.43 -8.52 -10.39
CA PHE A 359 -0.25 -9.37 -10.19
C PHE A 359 0.45 -9.06 -8.86
N GLU A 360 0.61 -7.77 -8.54
CA GLU A 360 1.17 -7.31 -7.26
C GLU A 360 0.40 -7.89 -6.08
N ASN A 361 -0.94 -7.73 -6.05
CA ASN A 361 -1.75 -8.23 -4.95
C ASN A 361 -1.73 -9.77 -4.87
N ALA A 362 -1.82 -10.48 -6.00
CA ALA A 362 -1.81 -11.95 -6.01
C ALA A 362 -0.48 -12.51 -5.51
N ILE A 363 0.66 -12.02 -6.02
CA ILE A 363 1.99 -12.49 -5.66
C ILE A 363 2.32 -12.07 -4.21
N ALA A 364 2.01 -10.84 -3.83
CA ALA A 364 2.26 -10.36 -2.46
C ALA A 364 1.46 -11.18 -1.44
N SER A 365 0.18 -11.48 -1.71
CA SER A 365 -0.63 -12.34 -0.84
C SER A 365 -0.02 -13.73 -0.70
N ALA A 366 0.37 -14.36 -1.81
CA ALA A 366 0.98 -15.69 -1.79
C ALA A 366 2.31 -15.70 -1.01
N LEU A 367 3.14 -14.68 -1.18
CA LEU A 367 4.41 -14.55 -0.46
C LEU A 367 4.20 -14.34 1.04
N ILE A 368 3.25 -13.48 1.43
CA ILE A 368 2.95 -13.23 2.85
C ILE A 368 2.35 -14.48 3.48
N PHE A 369 1.47 -15.19 2.77
CA PHE A 369 0.91 -16.46 3.24
C PHE A 369 1.99 -17.51 3.41
N GLY A 370 2.92 -17.64 2.44
CA GLY A 370 4.09 -18.51 2.58
C GLY A 370 4.97 -18.14 3.77
N ALA A 371 5.21 -16.84 3.98
CA ALA A 371 5.96 -16.36 5.13
C ALA A 371 5.27 -16.67 6.47
N SER A 372 3.93 -16.63 6.50
CA SER A 372 3.16 -16.98 7.71
C SER A 372 3.28 -18.46 8.06
N LEU A 373 3.27 -19.35 7.06
CA LEU A 373 3.47 -20.78 7.28
C LEU A 373 4.86 -21.05 7.87
N ILE A 374 5.90 -20.38 7.34
CA ILE A 374 7.27 -20.51 7.87
C ILE A 374 7.33 -20.00 9.31
N LEU A 375 6.74 -18.83 9.60
CA LEU A 375 6.72 -18.25 10.94
C LEU A 375 5.91 -19.09 11.95
N GLY A 376 4.97 -19.91 11.47
CA GLY A 376 4.22 -20.84 12.30
C GLY A 376 5.04 -22.06 12.75
N GLU A 377 6.05 -22.44 11.99
CA GLU A 377 6.87 -23.61 12.24
C GLU A 377 8.21 -23.29 12.94
N ILE A 378 8.78 -22.10 12.64
CA ILE A 378 10.09 -21.69 13.19
C ILE A 378 9.98 -20.30 13.82
N ASN A 379 10.93 -19.98 14.72
CA ASN A 379 10.92 -18.68 15.38
C ASN A 379 11.20 -17.52 14.39
N ILE A 380 10.93 -16.30 14.85
CA ILE A 380 11.06 -15.07 14.03
C ILE A 380 12.47 -14.85 13.49
N ALA A 381 13.51 -15.17 14.27
CA ALA A 381 14.90 -14.99 13.88
C ALA A 381 15.26 -15.84 12.64
N TYR A 382 14.97 -17.14 12.72
CA TYR A 382 15.19 -18.05 11.57
C TYR A 382 14.29 -17.74 10.39
N THR A 383 13.04 -17.31 10.64
CA THR A 383 12.11 -16.84 9.60
C THR A 383 12.70 -15.67 8.83
N ALA A 384 13.21 -14.65 9.54
CA ALA A 384 13.81 -13.46 8.93
C ALA A 384 15.08 -13.82 8.12
N ILE A 385 15.94 -14.70 8.66
CA ILE A 385 17.13 -15.18 7.96
C ILE A 385 16.76 -15.94 6.68
N PHE A 386 15.82 -16.87 6.77
CA PHE A 386 15.39 -17.69 5.63
C PHE A 386 14.75 -16.85 4.53
N ILE A 387 13.77 -16.02 4.87
CA ILE A 387 13.07 -15.17 3.90
C ILE A 387 14.04 -14.15 3.29
N GLY A 388 14.86 -13.48 4.13
CA GLY A 388 15.87 -12.54 3.67
C GLY A 388 16.85 -13.19 2.67
N GLY A 389 17.34 -14.39 2.99
CA GLY A 389 18.21 -15.18 2.12
C GLY A 389 17.55 -15.56 0.78
N CYS A 390 16.31 -16.05 0.83
CA CYS A 390 15.54 -16.38 -0.38
C CYS A 390 15.35 -15.15 -1.29
N PHE A 391 15.05 -13.97 -0.71
CA PHE A 391 14.90 -12.75 -1.49
C PHE A 391 16.22 -12.23 -2.06
N ILE A 392 17.34 -12.36 -1.35
CA ILE A 392 18.67 -12.00 -1.89
C ILE A 392 18.95 -12.83 -3.13
N ILE A 393 18.75 -14.15 -3.06
CA ILE A 393 18.94 -15.05 -4.20
C ILE A 393 18.02 -14.68 -5.36
N THR A 394 16.72 -14.52 -5.07
CA THR A 394 15.70 -14.20 -6.08
C THR A 394 15.97 -12.87 -6.77
N TYR A 395 16.32 -11.82 -6.01
CA TYR A 395 16.67 -10.52 -6.58
C TYR A 395 17.94 -10.58 -7.41
N THR A 396 18.96 -11.26 -6.94
CA THR A 396 20.22 -11.39 -7.67
C THR A 396 20.00 -12.08 -9.01
N LEU A 397 19.28 -13.21 -9.02
CA LEU A 397 18.95 -13.95 -10.24
C LEU A 397 18.10 -13.12 -11.20
N LEU A 398 17.05 -12.44 -10.69
CA LEU A 398 16.15 -11.64 -11.53
C LEU A 398 16.85 -10.41 -12.10
N LEU A 399 17.65 -9.71 -11.29
CA LEU A 399 18.43 -8.54 -11.74
C LEU A 399 19.52 -8.92 -12.75
N ASP A 400 20.18 -10.06 -12.56
CA ASP A 400 21.15 -10.57 -13.54
C ASP A 400 20.46 -10.96 -14.85
N TYR A 401 19.31 -11.64 -14.78
CA TYR A 401 18.49 -11.93 -15.96
C TYR A 401 18.06 -10.65 -16.69
N MET A 402 17.58 -9.64 -15.94
CA MET A 402 17.20 -8.34 -16.52
C MET A 402 18.38 -7.64 -17.20
N LYS A 403 19.56 -7.70 -16.59
CA LYS A 403 20.77 -7.11 -17.13
C LYS A 403 21.24 -7.83 -18.40
N THR A 404 21.29 -9.15 -18.40
CA THR A 404 21.90 -9.96 -19.45
C THR A 404 20.98 -10.26 -20.64
N LYS A 405 19.70 -10.53 -20.38
CA LYS A 405 18.73 -11.01 -21.39
C LYS A 405 17.73 -9.94 -21.83
N VAL A 406 17.42 -8.96 -20.99
CA VAL A 406 16.42 -7.92 -21.27
C VAL A 406 17.09 -6.60 -21.67
N GLY A 407 18.33 -6.37 -21.23
CA GLY A 407 19.14 -5.22 -21.63
C GLY A 407 18.54 -3.88 -21.23
N LEU A 408 18.04 -3.77 -19.99
CA LEU A 408 17.52 -2.51 -19.45
C LEU A 408 18.69 -1.50 -19.29
N LYS A 409 18.93 -0.68 -20.31
CA LYS A 409 19.90 0.40 -20.25
C LYS A 409 19.31 1.61 -19.51
N PRO A 410 20.14 2.47 -18.87
CA PRO A 410 19.68 3.67 -18.17
C PRO A 410 18.88 4.62 -19.06
N GLU A 411 19.23 4.70 -20.32
CA GLU A 411 18.57 5.53 -21.32
C GLU A 411 17.12 5.06 -21.57
N GLU A 412 16.86 3.75 -21.40
CA GLU A 412 15.53 3.14 -21.57
C GLU A 412 14.55 3.53 -20.46
N TYR A 413 15.04 4.06 -19.32
CA TYR A 413 14.19 4.57 -18.24
C TYR A 413 13.70 6.01 -18.47
N SER A 414 14.26 6.73 -19.42
CA SER A 414 13.97 8.13 -19.70
C SER A 414 13.24 8.37 -21.01
N ASP A 415 13.26 7.47 -22.00
CA ASP A 415 12.76 7.70 -23.35
C ASP A 415 11.42 7.00 -23.63
N ARG A 416 10.46 7.83 -24.11
CA ARG A 416 9.12 7.40 -24.53
C ARG A 416 9.08 6.63 -25.86
N GLU A 417 10.21 6.55 -26.56
CA GLU A 417 10.26 6.04 -27.94
C GLU A 417 10.51 4.53 -28.07
N ILE A 418 10.93 3.86 -27.01
CA ILE A 418 11.37 2.45 -27.06
C ILE A 418 10.23 1.47 -27.32
N LEU A 419 8.97 1.87 -27.14
CA LEU A 419 7.79 1.02 -27.39
C LEU A 419 7.20 1.13 -28.79
N LYS A 420 7.80 1.89 -29.69
CA LYS A 420 7.33 1.93 -31.09
C LYS A 420 7.79 0.74 -31.92
N ASN A 421 8.77 -0.03 -31.45
CA ASN A 421 9.45 -1.10 -32.23
C ASN A 421 9.29 -2.53 -31.65
N ASP A 422 8.43 -2.75 -30.62
CA ASP A 422 8.11 -4.11 -30.12
C ASP A 422 6.60 -4.44 -30.48
#